data_04d9e066eb4a9cd04f04ed88d97bb91c
#
_entry.id   04d9e066eb4a9cd04f04ed88d97bb91c
#
_cell.length_a   1.000
_cell.length_b   1.000
_cell.length_c   1.000
_cell.angle_alpha   90.00
_cell.angle_beta   90.00
_cell.angle_gamma   90.00
#
_symmetry.space_group_name_H-M   'P 1'
#
loop_
_entity.id
_entity.type
_entity.pdbx_description
1 polymer ?
#
loop_
_entity_poly.entity_id
_entity_poly.type
_entity_poly.pdbx_seq_one_letter_code
_entity_poly.pdbx_strand_id
1 'polypeptide(L)'
;MQLIEELKSNITIEKLQNNNDRPLIIFGAGAIGEMTYHACKEYGLEVVCFADDKMKGILKGLDIVHTNELKKRYIDPIFLICSPNIKDMTERLRDLDYSEWYSCGVVLKGFEVFPEHCNTALQEKIDPNRSPRAERELEQDYVDYLVSSCILAQESFMDPKKLFTKNIDLVITEKCSMACVDCSNLMPYFESPRNYTLEILMHAIDILCQYFDEIYEVRVIGGEPFMNKDFHQIVKRLTQEPKVGKVAIYTNGTIVPNEVQLEELKHEKLFLYITDYGKLSRNLEKLVAKLQENNIFHYVHKATGWTDC
;
A
#
# COMPACT_ATOMS: atom_id res chain seq x y z
N MET A 1 17.52 20.65 13.01
CA MET A 1 18.63 19.75 13.34
C MET A 1 18.44 19.03 14.68
N GLN A 2 17.90 19.69 15.71
CA GLN A 2 17.54 19.08 17.00
C GLN A 2 16.41 18.03 16.91
N LEU A 3 15.48 18.20 15.98
CA LEU A 3 14.34 17.30 15.74
C LEU A 3 14.72 15.86 15.33
N ILE A 4 15.83 15.68 14.64
CA ILE A 4 16.30 14.40 14.12
C ILE A 4 17.03 13.57 15.18
N GLU A 5 17.63 14.26 16.16
CA GLU A 5 18.34 13.59 17.27
C GLU A 5 17.37 12.99 18.30
N GLU A 6 16.23 13.65 18.55
CA GLU A 6 15.20 13.15 19.48
C GLU A 6 14.43 11.92 18.95
N LEU A 7 14.31 11.80 17.62
CA LEU A 7 13.64 10.64 16.97
C LEU A 7 14.57 9.43 16.75
N LYS A 8 15.87 9.58 16.99
CA LYS A 8 16.90 8.51 16.81
C LYS A 8 16.99 7.51 17.95
N SER A 9 16.20 7.63 19.01
CA SER A 9 16.19 6.60 20.05
C SER A 9 15.54 5.34 19.50
N ASN A 10 16.36 4.34 19.16
CA ASN A 10 15.92 2.98 18.87
C ASN A 10 15.26 2.39 20.12
N ILE A 11 13.97 2.68 20.33
CA ILE A 11 13.22 1.99 21.35
C ILE A 11 13.01 0.56 20.88
N THR A 12 13.19 -0.38 21.77
CA THR A 12 12.88 -1.79 21.55
C THR A 12 11.58 -2.14 22.29
N ILE A 13 10.95 -3.24 21.89
CA ILE A 13 9.79 -3.79 22.60
C ILE A 13 10.13 -4.01 24.08
N GLU A 14 11.33 -4.51 24.39
CA GLU A 14 11.81 -4.70 25.78
C GLU A 14 11.83 -3.39 26.57
N LYS A 15 12.22 -2.29 25.95
CA LYS A 15 12.17 -0.96 26.62
C LYS A 15 10.75 -0.51 26.88
N LEU A 16 9.82 -0.75 25.96
CA LEU A 16 8.40 -0.47 26.18
C LEU A 16 7.83 -1.33 27.32
N GLN A 17 8.20 -2.61 27.36
CA GLN A 17 7.80 -3.53 28.43
C GLN A 17 8.35 -3.12 29.81
N ASN A 18 9.58 -2.62 29.84
CA ASN A 18 10.22 -2.14 31.09
C ASN A 18 9.68 -0.79 31.58
N ASN A 19 8.90 -0.08 30.76
CA ASN A 19 8.25 1.19 31.10
C ASN A 19 6.77 1.00 31.53
N ASN A 20 6.40 -0.15 32.06
CA ASN A 20 5.02 -0.51 32.43
C ASN A 20 4.34 0.44 33.43
N ASP A 21 5.10 1.29 34.13
CA ASP A 21 4.54 2.29 35.05
C ASP A 21 3.99 3.53 34.32
N ARG A 22 4.25 3.67 33.04
CA ARG A 22 3.82 4.81 32.21
C ARG A 22 2.71 4.42 31.26
N PRO A 23 1.64 5.22 31.12
CA PRO A 23 0.55 4.93 30.19
C PRO A 23 1.02 4.86 28.74
N LEU A 24 0.78 3.74 28.05
CA LEU A 24 1.01 3.59 26.63
C LEU A 24 -0.26 3.94 25.86
N ILE A 25 -0.17 4.92 24.97
CA ILE A 25 -1.29 5.44 24.17
C ILE A 25 -1.02 5.22 22.70
N ILE A 26 -2.00 4.69 21.98
CA ILE A 26 -1.98 4.59 20.53
C ILE A 26 -2.57 5.88 19.96
N PHE A 27 -1.76 6.66 19.24
CA PHE A 27 -2.23 7.89 18.59
C PHE A 27 -2.60 7.61 17.12
N GLY A 28 -3.90 7.67 16.84
CA GLY A 28 -4.58 7.28 15.62
C GLY A 28 -5.47 6.06 15.84
N ALA A 29 -6.80 6.26 15.82
CA ALA A 29 -7.80 5.22 16.07
C ALA A 29 -8.32 4.55 14.77
N GLY A 30 -7.59 4.68 13.65
CA GLY A 30 -7.89 4.02 12.37
C GLY A 30 -7.33 2.60 12.28
N ALA A 31 -7.35 2.02 11.08
CA ALA A 31 -6.90 0.65 10.82
C ALA A 31 -5.48 0.34 11.34
N ILE A 32 -4.53 1.25 11.13
CA ILE A 32 -3.15 1.09 11.64
C ILE A 32 -3.15 1.06 13.18
N GLY A 33 -3.97 1.89 13.83
CA GLY A 33 -4.11 1.88 15.29
C GLY A 33 -4.66 0.57 15.82
N GLU A 34 -5.67 0.01 15.15
CA GLU A 34 -6.23 -1.30 15.47
C GLU A 34 -5.19 -2.42 15.37
N MET A 35 -4.44 -2.46 14.27
CA MET A 35 -3.36 -3.43 14.05
C MET A 35 -2.26 -3.26 15.12
N THR A 36 -1.88 -2.02 15.42
CA THR A 36 -0.90 -1.71 16.46
C THR A 36 -1.37 -2.19 17.85
N TYR A 37 -2.66 -2.05 18.15
CA TYR A 37 -3.22 -2.59 19.40
C TYR A 37 -3.08 -4.11 19.49
N HIS A 38 -3.37 -4.84 18.41
CA HIS A 38 -3.19 -6.29 18.38
C HIS A 38 -1.72 -6.70 18.58
N ALA A 39 -0.79 -5.99 17.90
CA ALA A 39 0.64 -6.22 18.10
C ALA A 39 1.07 -5.92 19.55
N CYS A 40 0.64 -4.81 20.14
CA CYS A 40 0.91 -4.48 21.54
C CYS A 40 0.43 -5.59 22.47
N LYS A 41 -0.78 -6.10 22.26
CA LYS A 41 -1.35 -7.19 23.07
C LYS A 41 -0.53 -8.48 22.94
N GLU A 42 -0.09 -8.84 21.75
CA GLU A 42 0.76 -10.02 21.52
C GLU A 42 2.11 -9.91 22.25
N TYR A 43 2.69 -8.71 22.27
CA TYR A 43 3.93 -8.44 23.00
C TYR A 43 3.74 -8.15 24.50
N GLY A 44 2.52 -8.30 25.03
CA GLY A 44 2.24 -8.07 26.45
C GLY A 44 2.35 -6.59 26.89
N LEU A 45 2.17 -5.65 25.95
CA LEU A 45 2.15 -4.21 26.22
C LEU A 45 0.72 -3.78 26.55
N GLU A 46 0.53 -3.11 27.70
CA GLU A 46 -0.77 -2.61 28.13
C GLU A 46 -1.04 -1.22 27.53
N VAL A 47 -2.01 -1.15 26.61
CA VAL A 47 -2.48 0.10 26.01
C VAL A 47 -3.65 0.63 26.86
N VAL A 48 -3.58 1.89 27.31
CA VAL A 48 -4.61 2.48 28.19
C VAL A 48 -5.74 3.16 27.43
N CYS A 49 -5.49 3.70 26.24
CA CYS A 49 -6.51 4.29 25.36
C CYS A 49 -5.98 4.48 23.93
N PHE A 50 -6.89 4.79 23.01
CA PHE A 50 -6.56 5.41 21.74
C PHE A 50 -6.67 6.93 21.87
N ALA A 51 -5.82 7.68 21.19
CA ALA A 51 -5.95 9.11 21.02
C ALA A 51 -6.30 9.43 19.57
N ASP A 52 -7.31 10.28 19.36
CA ASP A 52 -7.68 10.73 18.02
C ASP A 52 -8.46 12.04 18.09
N ASP A 53 -8.17 12.99 17.19
CA ASP A 53 -8.84 14.29 17.18
C ASP A 53 -10.13 14.30 16.32
N LYS A 54 -10.37 13.24 15.57
CA LYS A 54 -11.53 13.10 14.66
C LYS A 54 -12.48 11.99 15.08
N MET A 55 -11.95 10.85 15.51
CA MET A 55 -12.73 9.69 15.94
C MET A 55 -13.10 9.80 17.41
N LYS A 56 -14.25 9.22 17.78
CA LYS A 56 -14.79 9.21 19.15
C LYS A 56 -15.42 7.86 19.44
N GLY A 57 -15.54 7.54 20.71
CA GLY A 57 -16.22 6.33 21.17
C GLY A 57 -15.27 5.31 21.77
N ILE A 58 -15.50 4.05 21.48
CA ILE A 58 -14.75 2.92 22.03
C ILE A 58 -14.21 2.09 20.86
N LEU A 59 -12.92 1.74 20.91
CA LEU A 59 -12.26 0.85 19.95
C LEU A 59 -11.57 -0.27 20.75
N LYS A 60 -11.82 -1.53 20.40
CA LYS A 60 -11.26 -2.71 21.11
C LYS A 60 -11.47 -2.70 22.64
N GLY A 61 -12.57 -2.09 23.10
CA GLY A 61 -12.88 -1.96 24.52
C GLY A 61 -12.19 -0.81 25.23
N LEU A 62 -11.41 -0.01 24.55
CA LEU A 62 -10.72 1.17 25.08
C LEU A 62 -11.35 2.47 24.58
N ASP A 63 -11.32 3.50 25.42
CA ASP A 63 -11.79 4.84 25.03
C ASP A 63 -10.93 5.42 23.89
N ILE A 64 -11.59 6.12 22.96
CA ILE A 64 -10.94 7.04 22.04
C ILE A 64 -10.99 8.43 22.65
N VAL A 65 -9.84 8.93 23.10
CA VAL A 65 -9.71 10.18 23.84
C VAL A 65 -9.19 11.27 22.90
N HIS A 66 -9.85 12.43 22.89
CA HIS A 66 -9.36 13.60 22.17
C HIS A 66 -8.04 14.10 22.80
N THR A 67 -7.04 14.46 21.97
CA THR A 67 -5.70 14.80 22.47
C THR A 67 -5.68 15.90 23.53
N ASN A 68 -6.57 16.90 23.47
CA ASN A 68 -6.70 17.96 24.47
C ASN A 68 -7.13 17.47 25.85
N GLU A 69 -7.68 16.27 25.95
CA GLU A 69 -8.17 15.71 27.24
C GLU A 69 -7.14 14.79 27.89
N LEU A 70 -6.09 14.40 27.18
CA LEU A 70 -5.10 13.42 27.63
C LEU A 70 -4.39 13.88 28.92
N LYS A 71 -3.98 15.17 29.01
CA LYS A 71 -3.31 15.73 30.19
C LYS A 71 -4.16 15.67 31.47
N LYS A 72 -5.49 15.59 31.34
CA LYS A 72 -6.42 15.46 32.48
C LYS A 72 -6.52 14.02 32.97
N ARG A 73 -6.18 13.06 32.13
CA ARG A 73 -6.37 11.63 32.39
C ARG A 73 -5.06 10.88 32.65
N TYR A 74 -3.96 11.29 32.02
CA TYR A 74 -2.71 10.54 32.03
C TYR A 74 -1.52 11.45 32.32
N ILE A 75 -0.63 10.98 33.19
CA ILE A 75 0.62 11.65 33.54
C ILE A 75 1.74 10.97 32.74
N ASP A 76 2.54 11.77 32.05
CA ASP A 76 3.76 11.35 31.32
C ASP A 76 3.56 10.11 30.42
N PRO A 77 2.58 10.11 29.51
CA PRO A 77 2.32 8.97 28.64
C PRO A 77 3.38 8.81 27.55
N ILE A 78 3.51 7.56 27.07
CA ILE A 78 4.27 7.20 25.86
C ILE A 78 3.28 7.03 24.71
N PHE A 79 3.61 7.56 23.53
CA PHE A 79 2.75 7.44 22.35
C PHE A 79 3.35 6.53 21.28
N LEU A 80 2.51 5.67 20.71
CA LEU A 80 2.77 5.01 19.41
C LEU A 80 1.96 5.72 18.33
N ILE A 81 2.65 6.35 17.38
CA ILE A 81 2.01 7.09 16.28
C ILE A 81 1.60 6.12 15.19
N CYS A 82 0.30 6.08 14.87
CA CYS A 82 -0.32 5.14 13.93
C CYS A 82 -0.87 5.84 12.69
N SER A 83 0.00 6.60 12.02
CA SER A 83 -0.35 7.33 10.81
C SER A 83 0.87 7.54 9.92
N PRO A 84 0.69 7.52 8.58
CA PRO A 84 1.75 7.99 7.67
C PRO A 84 2.03 9.50 7.80
N ASN A 85 1.10 10.29 8.37
CA ASN A 85 1.26 11.73 8.61
C ASN A 85 1.95 12.00 9.95
N ILE A 86 3.10 11.39 10.18
CA ILE A 86 3.84 11.48 11.44
C ILE A 86 4.20 12.93 11.81
N LYS A 87 4.47 13.79 10.81
CA LYS A 87 4.80 15.20 11.03
C LYS A 87 3.69 15.91 11.79
N ASP A 88 2.46 15.88 11.27
CA ASP A 88 1.33 16.59 11.87
C ASP A 88 1.03 16.07 13.28
N MET A 89 1.17 14.74 13.47
CA MET A 89 0.93 14.12 14.77
C MET A 89 2.01 14.47 15.79
N THR A 90 3.27 14.51 15.40
CA THR A 90 4.36 14.93 16.30
C THR A 90 4.28 16.41 16.64
N GLU A 91 3.93 17.28 15.68
CA GLU A 91 3.67 18.70 15.94
C GLU A 91 2.52 18.86 16.94
N ARG A 92 1.44 18.11 16.76
CA ARG A 92 0.31 18.11 17.68
C ARG A 92 0.69 17.71 19.12
N LEU A 93 1.52 16.68 19.28
CA LEU A 93 2.00 16.26 20.60
C LEU A 93 2.91 17.33 21.25
N ARG A 94 3.76 17.98 20.46
CA ARG A 94 4.62 19.09 20.95
C ARG A 94 3.80 20.28 21.42
N ASP A 95 2.77 20.68 20.65
CA ASP A 95 1.86 21.79 21.03
C ASP A 95 1.16 21.49 22.36
N LEU A 96 1.05 20.22 22.71
CA LEU A 96 0.51 19.76 23.98
C LEU A 96 1.60 19.47 25.04
N ASP A 97 2.86 19.89 24.81
CA ASP A 97 4.04 19.66 25.68
C ASP A 97 4.28 18.18 26.01
N TYR A 98 3.98 17.27 25.09
CA TYR A 98 4.44 15.89 25.18
C TYR A 98 5.77 15.75 24.46
N SER A 99 6.67 14.89 24.98
CA SER A 99 8.03 14.74 24.48
C SER A 99 8.40 13.32 24.08
N GLU A 100 7.55 12.33 24.39
CA GLU A 100 7.90 10.93 24.13
C GLU A 100 6.89 10.22 23.26
N TRP A 101 7.29 9.97 22.04
CA TRP A 101 6.53 9.27 21.02
C TRP A 101 7.43 8.43 20.12
N TYR A 102 6.89 7.34 19.61
CA TYR A 102 7.58 6.40 18.74
C TYR A 102 6.72 6.01 17.54
N SER A 103 7.37 5.51 16.48
CA SER A 103 6.68 4.89 15.35
C SER A 103 5.97 3.62 15.78
N CYS A 104 4.76 3.37 15.28
CA CYS A 104 4.10 2.06 15.40
C CYS A 104 4.91 0.92 14.78
N GLY A 105 5.87 1.23 13.90
CA GLY A 105 6.79 0.25 13.33
C GLY A 105 7.61 -0.51 14.38
N VAL A 106 7.76 0.04 15.58
CA VAL A 106 8.42 -0.66 16.72
C VAL A 106 7.74 -1.99 17.01
N VAL A 107 6.42 -2.04 16.97
CA VAL A 107 5.64 -3.26 17.25
C VAL A 107 5.14 -3.95 15.97
N LEU A 108 4.94 -3.23 14.87
CA LEU A 108 4.38 -3.81 13.65
C LEU A 108 5.41 -4.52 12.78
N LYS A 109 6.71 -4.14 12.81
CA LYS A 109 7.73 -4.77 11.96
C LYS A 109 7.96 -6.26 12.22
N GLY A 110 7.73 -6.73 13.43
CA GLY A 110 7.88 -8.13 13.80
C GLY A 110 6.54 -8.86 14.00
N PHE A 111 5.43 -8.20 13.70
CA PHE A 111 4.10 -8.73 13.90
C PHE A 111 3.45 -9.09 12.57
N GLU A 112 2.95 -10.31 12.46
CA GLU A 112 2.21 -10.76 11.29
C GLU A 112 0.79 -10.21 11.33
N VAL A 113 0.48 -9.30 10.40
CA VAL A 113 -0.81 -8.61 10.37
C VAL A 113 -1.75 -9.31 9.40
N PHE A 114 -2.99 -9.55 9.85
CA PHE A 114 -4.07 -10.16 9.07
C PHE A 114 -5.28 -9.21 8.94
N PRO A 115 -6.15 -9.40 7.95
CA PRO A 115 -7.36 -8.59 7.75
C PRO A 115 -8.27 -8.48 9.00
N GLU A 116 -8.37 -9.55 9.79
CA GLU A 116 -9.14 -9.57 11.04
C GLU A 116 -8.61 -8.64 12.12
N HIS A 117 -7.38 -8.19 12.01
CA HIS A 117 -6.79 -7.19 12.90
C HIS A 117 -7.25 -5.76 12.60
N CYS A 118 -8.01 -5.54 11.52
CA CYS A 118 -8.54 -4.22 11.17
C CYS A 118 -9.96 -4.30 10.58
N ASN A 119 -10.92 -4.70 11.38
CA ASN A 119 -12.26 -5.12 10.96
C ASN A 119 -13.12 -4.05 10.29
N THR A 120 -12.93 -2.76 10.58
CA THR A 120 -13.93 -1.74 10.20
C THR A 120 -13.67 -1.12 8.83
N ALA A 121 -12.41 -0.96 8.45
CA ALA A 121 -12.07 -0.25 7.21
C ALA A 121 -12.10 -1.13 5.95
N LEU A 122 -12.02 -2.45 6.10
CA LEU A 122 -11.99 -3.41 4.99
C LEU A 122 -13.38 -3.82 4.53
N GLN A 123 -14.34 -3.97 5.45
CA GLN A 123 -15.69 -4.45 5.13
C GLN A 123 -16.47 -3.53 4.18
N GLU A 124 -16.17 -2.22 4.19
CA GLU A 124 -16.81 -1.26 3.28
C GLU A 124 -16.25 -1.26 1.86
N LYS A 125 -15.11 -1.93 1.63
CA LYS A 125 -14.38 -1.90 0.35
C LYS A 125 -14.39 -3.22 -0.42
N ILE A 126 -15.00 -4.26 0.14
CA ILE A 126 -15.08 -5.57 -0.53
C ILE A 126 -16.10 -5.49 -1.66
N ASP A 127 -15.65 -5.71 -2.89
CA ASP A 127 -16.53 -5.83 -4.06
C ASP A 127 -17.22 -7.21 -4.04
N PRO A 128 -18.58 -7.27 -3.96
CA PRO A 128 -19.31 -8.53 -3.91
C PRO A 128 -19.17 -9.41 -5.18
N ASN A 129 -18.56 -8.88 -6.25
CA ASN A 129 -18.29 -9.63 -7.49
C ASN A 129 -16.92 -10.32 -7.52
N ARG A 130 -16.15 -10.26 -6.44
CA ARG A 130 -14.83 -10.91 -6.35
C ARG A 130 -14.91 -12.42 -6.19
N SER A 131 -13.89 -13.13 -6.68
CA SER A 131 -13.71 -14.53 -6.30
C SER A 131 -13.24 -14.64 -4.84
N PRO A 132 -13.68 -15.64 -4.06
CA PRO A 132 -13.29 -15.79 -2.65
C PRO A 132 -11.76 -15.85 -2.42
N ARG A 133 -11.00 -16.36 -3.39
CA ARG A 133 -9.54 -16.38 -3.31
C ARG A 133 -8.96 -14.99 -3.53
N ALA A 134 -9.40 -14.31 -4.60
CA ALA A 134 -8.95 -12.94 -4.90
C ALA A 134 -9.33 -11.96 -3.78
N GLU A 135 -10.46 -12.16 -3.12
CA GLU A 135 -10.86 -11.34 -1.96
C GLU A 135 -9.85 -11.44 -0.83
N ARG A 136 -9.51 -12.65 -0.39
CA ARG A 136 -8.57 -12.84 0.73
C ARG A 136 -7.17 -12.34 0.40
N GLU A 137 -6.67 -12.60 -0.80
CA GLU A 137 -5.35 -12.15 -1.21
C GLU A 137 -5.29 -10.62 -1.34
N LEU A 138 -6.38 -9.98 -1.84
CA LEU A 138 -6.48 -8.53 -1.93
C LEU A 138 -6.67 -7.85 -0.57
N GLU A 139 -7.40 -8.48 0.35
CA GLU A 139 -7.52 -7.98 1.71
C GLU A 139 -6.16 -8.00 2.41
N GLN A 140 -5.43 -9.10 2.31
CA GLN A 140 -4.08 -9.20 2.84
C GLN A 140 -3.14 -8.20 2.16
N ASP A 141 -3.20 -8.10 0.84
CA ASP A 141 -2.43 -7.14 0.07
C ASP A 141 -2.69 -5.68 0.50
N TYR A 142 -3.95 -5.35 0.78
CA TYR A 142 -4.33 -4.04 1.28
C TYR A 142 -3.82 -3.79 2.70
N VAL A 143 -3.89 -4.77 3.57
CA VAL A 143 -3.35 -4.69 4.94
C VAL A 143 -1.84 -4.49 4.90
N ASP A 144 -1.12 -5.29 4.13
CA ASP A 144 0.33 -5.17 3.94
C ASP A 144 0.71 -3.80 3.37
N TYR A 145 -0.07 -3.28 2.42
CA TYR A 145 0.10 -1.94 1.89
C TYR A 145 -0.07 -0.86 2.97
N LEU A 146 -1.11 -0.95 3.80
CA LEU A 146 -1.36 0.02 4.87
C LEU A 146 -0.19 0.05 5.86
N VAL A 147 0.23 -1.13 6.33
CA VAL A 147 1.31 -1.25 7.32
C VAL A 147 2.64 -0.78 6.73
N SER A 148 3.04 -1.35 5.59
CA SER A 148 4.31 -1.01 4.95
C SER A 148 4.39 0.46 4.58
N SER A 149 3.34 1.02 3.97
CA SER A 149 3.32 2.44 3.60
C SER A 149 3.34 3.38 4.80
N CYS A 150 2.74 2.98 5.93
CA CYS A 150 2.80 3.75 7.16
C CYS A 150 4.22 3.74 7.75
N ILE A 151 4.82 2.56 7.88
CA ILE A 151 6.18 2.40 8.43
C ILE A 151 7.19 3.16 7.58
N LEU A 152 7.15 2.99 6.25
CA LEU A 152 8.06 3.67 5.33
C LEU A 152 7.92 5.19 5.36
N ALA A 153 6.68 5.71 5.45
CA ALA A 153 6.46 7.14 5.60
C ALA A 153 7.07 7.69 6.89
N GLN A 154 6.96 6.94 7.98
CA GLN A 154 7.53 7.31 9.26
C GLN A 154 9.06 7.23 9.24
N GLU A 155 9.64 6.19 8.65
CA GLU A 155 11.09 6.05 8.50
C GLU A 155 11.68 7.15 7.62
N SER A 156 11.03 7.48 6.51
CA SER A 156 11.45 8.57 5.63
C SER A 156 11.38 9.95 6.30
N PHE A 157 10.41 10.16 7.19
CA PHE A 157 10.35 11.37 8.02
C PHE A 157 11.48 11.43 9.04
N MET A 158 11.81 10.29 9.66
CA MET A 158 12.88 10.18 10.65
C MET A 158 14.28 10.23 10.03
N ASP A 159 14.44 9.75 8.81
CA ASP A 159 15.68 9.83 8.02
C ASP A 159 15.40 10.47 6.65
N PRO A 160 15.59 11.81 6.54
CA PRO A 160 15.34 12.54 5.29
C PRO A 160 16.21 12.11 4.10
N LYS A 161 17.21 11.27 4.33
CA LYS A 161 18.01 10.68 3.26
C LYS A 161 17.37 9.44 2.65
N LYS A 162 16.41 8.83 3.35
CA LYS A 162 15.68 7.66 2.89
C LYS A 162 14.46 8.10 2.09
N LEU A 163 14.51 7.91 0.77
CA LEU A 163 13.41 8.19 -0.14
C LEU A 163 12.61 6.94 -0.43
N PHE A 164 11.32 7.01 -0.19
CA PHE A 164 10.39 5.97 -0.63
C PHE A 164 9.21 6.56 -1.40
N THR A 165 8.57 5.75 -2.22
CA THR A 165 7.29 6.08 -2.85
C THR A 165 6.30 4.93 -2.73
N LYS A 166 5.01 5.28 -2.58
CA LYS A 166 3.94 4.27 -2.48
C LYS A 166 3.67 3.59 -3.81
N ASN A 167 3.58 4.35 -4.88
CA ASN A 167 3.38 3.81 -6.21
C ASN A 167 3.96 4.71 -7.30
N ILE A 168 4.32 4.08 -8.40
CA ILE A 168 4.79 4.74 -9.62
C ILE A 168 4.08 4.08 -10.80
N ASP A 169 3.53 4.91 -11.69
CA ASP A 169 2.96 4.46 -12.94
C ASP A 169 4.05 4.41 -14.02
N LEU A 170 4.38 3.21 -14.47
CA LEU A 170 5.30 2.97 -15.59
C LEU A 170 4.50 2.76 -16.87
N VAL A 171 4.39 3.80 -17.67
CA VAL A 171 3.72 3.75 -18.98
C VAL A 171 4.64 3.08 -19.99
N ILE A 172 4.32 1.85 -20.42
CA ILE A 172 5.16 1.08 -21.35
C ILE A 172 4.70 1.17 -22.79
N THR A 173 3.49 1.66 -23.04
CA THR A 173 2.90 1.78 -24.39
C THR A 173 1.84 2.86 -24.46
N GLU A 174 1.78 3.57 -25.59
CA GLU A 174 0.68 4.47 -25.95
C GLU A 174 -0.41 3.73 -26.74
N LYS A 175 -0.14 2.49 -27.18
CA LYS A 175 -1.08 1.68 -27.96
C LYS A 175 -2.13 1.06 -27.05
N CYS A 176 -3.38 1.13 -27.48
CA CYS A 176 -4.50 0.48 -26.83
C CYS A 176 -5.36 -0.26 -27.84
N SER A 177 -5.94 -1.36 -27.42
CA SER A 177 -6.93 -2.12 -28.19
C SER A 177 -8.34 -1.53 -28.11
N MET A 178 -8.51 -0.48 -27.33
CA MET A 178 -9.74 0.27 -27.09
C MET A 178 -9.53 1.78 -27.34
N ALA A 179 -10.61 2.51 -27.54
CA ALA A 179 -10.60 3.96 -27.76
C ALA A 179 -11.61 4.65 -26.82
N CYS A 180 -11.43 4.45 -25.52
CA CYS A 180 -12.34 4.97 -24.48
C CYS A 180 -12.40 6.50 -24.49
N VAL A 181 -13.59 7.07 -24.51
CA VAL A 181 -13.80 8.53 -24.49
C VAL A 181 -13.22 9.15 -23.22
N ASP A 182 -13.44 8.52 -22.07
CA ASP A 182 -12.97 8.98 -20.76
C ASP A 182 -11.65 8.33 -20.34
N CYS A 183 -10.74 8.06 -21.27
CA CYS A 183 -9.45 7.47 -20.98
C CYS A 183 -8.60 8.38 -20.09
N SER A 184 -8.32 7.96 -18.84
CA SER A 184 -7.49 8.74 -17.91
C SER A 184 -6.06 8.95 -18.41
N ASN A 185 -5.56 8.04 -19.25
CA ASN A 185 -4.22 8.12 -19.86
C ASN A 185 -4.23 8.81 -21.23
N LEU A 186 -5.38 9.32 -21.68
CA LEU A 186 -5.55 10.06 -22.92
C LEU A 186 -5.10 9.31 -24.18
N MET A 187 -5.12 7.98 -24.17
CA MET A 187 -4.61 7.15 -25.28
C MET A 187 -5.23 7.45 -26.65
N PRO A 188 -6.55 7.74 -26.79
CA PRO A 188 -7.14 8.08 -28.07
C PRO A 188 -6.62 9.36 -28.71
N TYR A 189 -5.95 10.23 -27.95
CA TYR A 189 -5.44 11.51 -28.42
C TYR A 189 -4.00 11.46 -28.95
N PHE A 190 -3.33 10.31 -28.88
CA PHE A 190 -2.04 10.13 -29.51
C PHE A 190 -2.20 9.95 -31.03
N GLU A 191 -1.66 10.86 -31.82
CA GLU A 191 -1.73 10.78 -33.29
C GLU A 191 -0.95 9.59 -33.86
N SER A 192 0.15 9.23 -33.23
CA SER A 192 1.03 8.14 -33.64
C SER A 192 1.45 7.29 -32.42
N PRO A 193 0.52 6.50 -31.85
CA PRO A 193 0.81 5.75 -30.64
C PRO A 193 1.89 4.70 -30.84
N ARG A 194 2.86 4.64 -29.94
CA ARG A 194 4.03 3.77 -30.01
C ARG A 194 4.21 2.92 -28.77
N ASN A 195 5.00 1.86 -28.88
CA ASN A 195 5.59 1.20 -27.74
C ASN A 195 6.88 1.93 -27.37
N TYR A 196 7.09 2.16 -26.07
CA TYR A 196 8.41 2.58 -25.63
C TYR A 196 9.39 1.41 -25.77
N THR A 197 10.62 1.72 -26.18
CA THR A 197 11.64 0.69 -26.40
C THR A 197 12.13 0.12 -25.08
N LEU A 198 12.58 -1.14 -25.10
CA LEU A 198 13.14 -1.80 -23.94
C LEU A 198 14.26 -0.97 -23.30
N GLU A 199 15.16 -0.41 -24.12
CA GLU A 199 16.28 0.42 -23.65
C GLU A 199 15.81 1.63 -22.83
N ILE A 200 14.81 2.38 -23.33
CA ILE A 200 14.26 3.55 -22.63
C ILE A 200 13.65 3.11 -21.29
N LEU A 201 12.90 2.02 -21.27
CA LEU A 201 12.21 1.55 -20.07
C LEU A 201 13.18 0.98 -19.04
N MET A 202 14.21 0.25 -19.46
CA MET A 202 15.27 -0.21 -18.56
C MET A 202 16.00 0.97 -17.91
N HIS A 203 16.37 1.98 -18.72
CA HIS A 203 17.01 3.18 -18.21
C HIS A 203 16.11 3.94 -17.22
N ALA A 204 14.81 4.06 -17.51
CA ALA A 204 13.85 4.68 -16.58
C ALA A 204 13.77 3.92 -15.24
N ILE A 205 13.73 2.59 -15.26
CA ILE A 205 13.74 1.75 -14.06
C ILE A 205 15.04 1.96 -13.28
N ASP A 206 16.19 1.99 -13.96
CA ASP A 206 17.49 2.20 -13.31
C ASP A 206 17.56 3.58 -12.63
N ILE A 207 17.05 4.65 -13.28
CA ILE A 207 16.94 5.97 -12.66
C ILE A 207 16.06 5.94 -11.42
N LEU A 208 14.87 5.33 -11.49
CA LEU A 208 13.98 5.22 -10.34
C LEU A 208 14.67 4.51 -9.18
N CYS A 209 15.33 3.38 -9.44
CA CYS A 209 16.04 2.60 -8.43
C CYS A 209 17.33 3.30 -7.92
N GLN A 210 17.85 4.26 -8.65
CA GLN A 210 18.95 5.11 -8.18
C GLN A 210 18.49 6.13 -7.14
N TYR A 211 17.31 6.74 -7.34
CA TYR A 211 16.81 7.81 -6.49
C TYR A 211 15.98 7.31 -5.32
N PHE A 212 15.17 6.28 -5.50
CA PHE A 212 14.37 5.71 -4.43
C PHE A 212 15.12 4.58 -3.72
N ASP A 213 15.05 4.57 -2.40
CA ASP A 213 15.51 3.46 -1.57
C ASP A 213 14.50 2.33 -1.56
N GLU A 214 13.20 2.67 -1.70
CA GLU A 214 12.11 1.71 -1.72
C GLU A 214 10.92 2.22 -2.54
N ILE A 215 10.38 1.35 -3.39
CA ILE A 215 9.17 1.56 -4.19
C ILE A 215 8.19 0.46 -3.81
N TYR A 216 7.11 0.81 -3.12
CA TYR A 216 6.16 -0.20 -2.67
C TYR A 216 5.49 -0.92 -3.86
N GLU A 217 4.99 -0.17 -4.85
CA GLU A 217 4.30 -0.71 -6.01
C GLU A 217 4.70 0.00 -7.31
N VAL A 218 5.07 -0.76 -8.33
CA VAL A 218 5.18 -0.26 -9.71
C VAL A 218 3.97 -0.75 -10.50
N ARG A 219 3.18 0.20 -11.01
CA ARG A 219 2.04 -0.08 -11.88
C ARG A 219 2.49 -0.05 -13.33
N VAL A 220 2.47 -1.20 -13.98
CA VAL A 220 2.73 -1.31 -15.41
C VAL A 220 1.43 -1.01 -16.15
N ILE A 221 1.40 0.15 -16.75
CA ILE A 221 0.23 0.73 -17.40
C ILE A 221 0.55 1.22 -18.82
N GLY A 222 -0.40 1.88 -19.42
CA GLY A 222 -0.33 2.55 -20.71
C GLY A 222 -1.70 2.53 -21.35
N GLY A 223 -1.77 2.22 -22.66
CA GLY A 223 -3.00 1.82 -23.30
C GLY A 223 -3.37 0.40 -22.87
N GLU A 224 -2.80 -0.59 -23.57
CA GLU A 224 -2.89 -2.00 -23.18
C GLU A 224 -1.48 -2.58 -23.06
N PRO A 225 -0.97 -2.88 -21.86
CA PRO A 225 0.42 -3.30 -21.66
C PRO A 225 0.85 -4.50 -22.47
N PHE A 226 -0.05 -5.47 -22.71
CA PHE A 226 0.25 -6.65 -23.51
C PHE A 226 0.51 -6.37 -25.01
N MET A 227 0.26 -5.14 -25.48
CA MET A 227 0.63 -4.70 -26.82
C MET A 227 2.12 -4.33 -26.93
N ASN A 228 2.83 -4.16 -25.83
CA ASN A 228 4.29 -4.00 -25.87
C ASN A 228 4.95 -5.37 -26.01
N LYS A 229 5.70 -5.59 -27.10
CA LYS A 229 6.38 -6.86 -27.39
C LYS A 229 7.44 -7.23 -26.35
N ASP A 230 8.00 -6.23 -25.68
CA ASP A 230 9.06 -6.38 -24.68
C ASP A 230 8.50 -6.46 -23.24
N PHE A 231 7.16 -6.57 -23.09
CA PHE A 231 6.45 -6.65 -21.81
C PHE A 231 7.10 -7.63 -20.82
N HIS A 232 7.39 -8.86 -21.26
CA HIS A 232 7.96 -9.91 -20.43
C HIS A 232 9.32 -9.52 -19.82
N GLN A 233 10.17 -8.83 -20.59
CA GLN A 233 11.48 -8.39 -20.11
C GLN A 233 11.37 -7.24 -19.12
N ILE A 234 10.40 -6.34 -19.33
CA ILE A 234 10.13 -5.20 -18.43
C ILE A 234 9.64 -5.74 -17.07
N VAL A 235 8.67 -6.63 -17.09
CA VAL A 235 8.11 -7.24 -15.89
C VAL A 235 9.17 -8.03 -15.13
N LYS A 236 9.96 -8.85 -15.82
CA LYS A 236 11.09 -9.57 -15.24
C LYS A 236 12.08 -8.64 -14.53
N ARG A 237 12.46 -7.53 -15.16
CA ARG A 237 13.37 -6.55 -14.55
C ARG A 237 12.80 -5.97 -13.26
N LEU A 238 11.50 -5.64 -13.25
CA LEU A 238 10.82 -5.07 -12.08
C LEU A 238 10.70 -6.08 -10.94
N THR A 239 10.34 -7.33 -11.22
CA THR A 239 10.17 -8.37 -10.20
C THR A 239 11.50 -8.78 -9.57
N GLN A 240 12.61 -8.69 -10.31
CA GLN A 240 13.95 -8.96 -9.81
C GLN A 240 14.58 -7.78 -9.04
N GLU A 241 14.00 -6.59 -9.10
CA GLU A 241 14.52 -5.42 -8.39
C GLU A 241 14.18 -5.50 -6.89
N PRO A 242 15.20 -5.56 -5.99
CA PRO A 242 14.94 -5.65 -4.55
C PRO A 242 14.19 -4.45 -3.98
N LYS A 243 14.39 -3.25 -4.57
CA LYS A 243 13.74 -2.01 -4.13
C LYS A 243 12.28 -1.90 -4.53
N VAL A 244 11.80 -2.80 -5.41
CA VAL A 244 10.40 -2.88 -5.82
C VAL A 244 9.69 -3.94 -5.01
N GLY A 245 8.69 -3.55 -4.23
CA GLY A 245 7.89 -4.45 -3.41
C GLY A 245 6.88 -5.25 -4.22
N LYS A 246 6.08 -4.57 -5.04
CA LYS A 246 5.01 -5.16 -5.85
C LYS A 246 5.01 -4.64 -7.28
N VAL A 247 4.49 -5.44 -8.21
CA VAL A 247 4.30 -5.09 -9.62
C VAL A 247 2.84 -5.36 -10.00
N ALA A 248 2.10 -4.32 -10.28
CA ALA A 248 0.70 -4.40 -10.68
C ALA A 248 0.55 -4.18 -12.18
N ILE A 249 -0.05 -5.12 -12.90
CA ILE A 249 -0.33 -5.00 -14.33
C ILE A 249 -1.80 -4.59 -14.52
N TYR A 250 -2.03 -3.44 -15.15
CA TYR A 250 -3.38 -2.97 -15.44
C TYR A 250 -3.75 -3.26 -16.89
N THR A 251 -4.72 -4.14 -17.11
CA THR A 251 -5.18 -4.56 -18.44
C THR A 251 -6.68 -4.41 -18.60
N ASN A 252 -7.12 -4.17 -19.84
CA ASN A 252 -8.54 -4.05 -20.20
C ASN A 252 -9.21 -5.38 -20.60
N GLY A 253 -8.52 -6.52 -20.45
CA GLY A 253 -9.05 -7.84 -20.75
C GLY A 253 -9.28 -8.18 -22.23
N THR A 254 -8.75 -7.39 -23.14
CA THR A 254 -8.90 -7.63 -24.59
C THR A 254 -7.82 -8.55 -25.18
N ILE A 255 -6.69 -8.68 -24.50
CA ILE A 255 -5.55 -9.48 -24.97
C ILE A 255 -5.26 -10.60 -23.99
N VAL A 256 -5.07 -11.81 -24.49
CA VAL A 256 -4.58 -12.95 -23.72
C VAL A 256 -3.07 -13.02 -23.90
N PRO A 257 -2.28 -12.98 -22.80
CA PRO A 257 -0.83 -13.12 -22.87
C PRO A 257 -0.41 -14.41 -23.53
N ASN A 258 0.70 -14.39 -24.27
CA ASN A 258 1.33 -15.59 -24.78
C ASN A 258 2.08 -16.36 -23.68
N GLU A 259 2.56 -17.57 -23.97
CA GLU A 259 3.22 -18.43 -22.96
C GLU A 259 4.47 -17.78 -22.33
N VAL A 260 5.24 -16.99 -23.09
CA VAL A 260 6.42 -16.28 -22.56
C VAL A 260 6.00 -15.19 -21.59
N GLN A 261 4.94 -14.46 -21.89
CA GLN A 261 4.39 -13.45 -21.01
C GLN A 261 3.75 -14.07 -19.75
N LEU A 262 3.02 -15.17 -19.90
CA LEU A 262 2.42 -15.91 -18.79
C LEU A 262 3.47 -16.43 -17.80
N GLU A 263 4.63 -16.88 -18.28
CA GLU A 263 5.69 -17.37 -17.40
C GLU A 263 6.21 -16.29 -16.46
N GLU A 264 6.43 -15.08 -16.98
CA GLU A 264 6.90 -13.96 -16.16
C GLU A 264 5.82 -13.42 -15.20
N LEU A 265 4.54 -13.75 -15.44
CA LEU A 265 3.43 -13.37 -14.56
C LEU A 265 3.29 -14.27 -13.32
N LYS A 266 4.04 -15.36 -13.22
CA LYS A 266 3.96 -16.31 -12.09
C LYS A 266 4.72 -15.86 -10.84
N HIS A 267 5.39 -14.71 -10.88
CA HIS A 267 6.19 -14.21 -9.78
C HIS A 267 5.33 -13.71 -8.60
N GLU A 268 5.73 -13.98 -7.37
CA GLU A 268 5.01 -13.62 -6.13
C GLU A 268 4.73 -12.12 -5.94
N LYS A 269 5.64 -11.25 -6.41
CA LYS A 269 5.48 -9.79 -6.38
C LYS A 269 4.40 -9.27 -7.33
N LEU A 270 3.85 -10.12 -8.18
CA LEU A 270 3.08 -9.68 -9.33
C LEU A 270 1.60 -10.03 -9.21
N PHE A 271 0.75 -9.07 -9.60
CA PHE A 271 -0.68 -9.33 -9.78
C PHE A 271 -1.24 -8.55 -10.98
N LEU A 272 -2.35 -9.06 -11.51
CA LEU A 272 -3.08 -8.41 -12.59
C LEU A 272 -4.33 -7.74 -12.06
N TYR A 273 -4.48 -6.46 -12.41
CA TYR A 273 -5.71 -5.72 -12.24
C TYR A 273 -6.42 -5.63 -13.59
N ILE A 274 -7.50 -6.38 -13.73
CA ILE A 274 -8.25 -6.49 -14.99
C ILE A 274 -9.50 -5.65 -14.90
N THR A 275 -9.65 -4.66 -15.78
CA THR A 275 -10.90 -3.90 -15.85
C THR A 275 -11.84 -4.56 -16.85
N ASP A 276 -13.00 -4.99 -16.35
CA ASP A 276 -14.08 -5.53 -17.18
C ASP A 276 -14.95 -4.40 -17.73
N TYR A 277 -14.85 -4.16 -19.03
CA TYR A 277 -15.70 -3.23 -19.79
C TYR A 277 -16.86 -3.97 -20.50
N GLY A 278 -17.31 -5.09 -19.96
CA GLY A 278 -18.38 -5.91 -20.53
C GLY A 278 -18.01 -6.48 -21.91
N LYS A 279 -18.86 -6.23 -22.93
CA LYS A 279 -18.63 -6.76 -24.28
C LYS A 279 -17.31 -6.29 -24.94
N LEU A 280 -16.74 -5.20 -24.47
CA LEU A 280 -15.49 -4.65 -25.01
C LEU A 280 -14.28 -5.40 -24.52
N SER A 281 -14.29 -5.95 -23.30
CA SER A 281 -13.28 -6.87 -22.78
C SER A 281 -13.44 -8.27 -23.38
N ARG A 282 -13.39 -8.36 -24.71
CA ARG A 282 -13.79 -9.51 -25.54
C ARG A 282 -13.09 -10.84 -25.25
N ASN A 283 -11.96 -10.80 -24.57
CA ASN A 283 -11.19 -11.99 -24.22
C ASN A 283 -11.11 -12.22 -22.70
N LEU A 284 -11.92 -11.51 -21.91
CA LEU A 284 -11.88 -11.55 -20.45
C LEU A 284 -11.97 -12.98 -19.90
N GLU A 285 -13.00 -13.74 -20.31
CA GLU A 285 -13.19 -15.11 -19.83
C GLU A 285 -12.00 -16.01 -20.16
N LYS A 286 -11.46 -15.87 -21.39
CA LYS A 286 -10.28 -16.64 -21.81
C LYS A 286 -9.02 -16.22 -21.06
N LEU A 287 -8.87 -14.93 -20.78
CA LEU A 287 -7.75 -14.39 -19.96
C LEU A 287 -7.84 -14.97 -18.55
N VAL A 288 -8.98 -14.83 -17.89
CA VAL A 288 -9.20 -15.33 -16.52
C VAL A 288 -8.95 -16.84 -16.43
N ALA A 289 -9.47 -17.63 -17.36
CA ALA A 289 -9.21 -19.06 -17.40
C ALA A 289 -7.71 -19.38 -17.49
N LYS A 290 -6.97 -18.67 -18.37
CA LYS A 290 -5.51 -18.83 -18.49
C LYS A 290 -4.75 -18.46 -17.23
N LEU A 291 -5.14 -17.38 -16.55
CA LEU A 291 -4.52 -16.96 -15.29
C LEU A 291 -4.78 -17.99 -14.18
N GLN A 292 -5.99 -18.53 -14.10
CA GLN A 292 -6.35 -19.57 -13.14
C GLN A 292 -5.59 -20.88 -13.40
N GLU A 293 -5.51 -21.34 -14.67
CA GLU A 293 -4.74 -22.53 -15.05
C GLU A 293 -3.25 -22.42 -14.64
N ASN A 294 -2.71 -21.21 -14.62
CA ASN A 294 -1.31 -20.93 -14.29
C ASN A 294 -1.09 -20.47 -12.83
N ASN A 295 -2.13 -20.46 -11.99
CA ASN A 295 -2.09 -19.95 -10.61
C ASN A 295 -1.57 -18.51 -10.49
N ILE A 296 -1.85 -17.66 -11.50
CA ILE A 296 -1.45 -16.25 -11.50
C ILE A 296 -2.49 -15.45 -10.73
N PHE A 297 -2.04 -14.67 -9.76
CA PHE A 297 -2.91 -13.82 -8.97
C PHE A 297 -3.50 -12.69 -9.83
N HIS A 298 -4.80 -12.51 -9.77
CA HIS A 298 -5.51 -11.50 -10.54
C HIS A 298 -6.79 -11.06 -9.85
N TYR A 299 -7.19 -9.84 -10.15
CA TYR A 299 -8.45 -9.25 -9.72
C TYR A 299 -9.20 -8.70 -10.94
N VAL A 300 -10.50 -9.00 -11.02
CA VAL A 300 -11.37 -8.45 -12.06
C VAL A 300 -12.27 -7.39 -11.44
N HIS A 301 -12.13 -6.16 -11.91
CA HIS A 301 -12.95 -5.03 -11.51
C HIS A 301 -13.92 -4.67 -12.64
N LYS A 302 -15.22 -4.63 -12.33
CA LYS A 302 -16.22 -4.18 -13.30
C LYS A 302 -16.23 -2.67 -13.40
N ALA A 303 -16.03 -2.14 -14.58
CA ALA A 303 -16.12 -0.70 -14.83
C ALA A 303 -17.57 -0.24 -14.59
N THR A 304 -17.73 0.67 -13.61
CA THR A 304 -19.03 1.30 -13.31
C THR A 304 -18.91 2.79 -13.59
N GLY A 305 -19.80 3.34 -14.42
CA GLY A 305 -19.84 4.78 -14.72
C GLY A 305 -18.95 5.25 -15.88
N TRP A 306 -18.34 4.33 -16.62
CA TRP A 306 -17.69 4.67 -17.90
C TRP A 306 -18.75 4.63 -18.99
N THR A 307 -18.95 5.78 -19.61
CA THR A 307 -19.85 5.92 -20.77
C THR A 307 -19.02 5.71 -22.02
N ASP A 308 -19.48 4.80 -22.86
CA ASP A 308 -19.08 4.57 -24.26
C ASP A 308 -17.56 4.53 -24.55
N CYS A 309 -17.07 3.29 -24.70
CA CYS A 309 -15.80 3.02 -25.37
C CYS A 309 -16.02 2.75 -26.87
#